data_5779129c26b516f6d6a1a38f3013042c
#
_entry.id   5779129c26b516f6d6a1a38f3013042c
#
_cell.length_a   1.000
_cell.length_b   1.000
_cell.length_c   1.000
_cell.angle_alpha   90.00
_cell.angle_beta   90.00
_cell.angle_gamma   90.00
#
_symmetry.space_group_name_H-M   'P 1'
#
loop_
_entity.id
_entity.type
_entity.pdbx_description
1 polymer ?
#
loop_
_entity_poly.entity_id
_entity_poly.type
_entity_poly.pdbx_seq_one_letter_code
_entity_poly.pdbx_strand_id
1 'polypeptide(L)'
;MIYPRVRAIRRGDAALLSAIMLIAVPAMSAAAQAAAPKPATKAAASHPSSSSTAADHPTNPHPGAAQPAHNTAAGTTRNPNGTMTVHTPKGAEITKRPDGRVASFKSPAGHEARFDSRGRVREVHANGMTISHGPAGMRRTVFDRPDHSRLVAYGHGRGYIQRPYTYGGHTYYSRAYYYHGGYYRTYYHPYYYHGVYLHGYMPAYYYPPAYYGWAYNPWPAPVPYAWGWVGNPWCAYYGAYYAPYPVYPSPAYWIADYLIAASLAEAYASANASAQGDSAQLRGMAPARLTYASYDPDTGTTSPTMTKEVKDAVSEEIKRELAASQKDQDPASGTTASLSTLLADGQPHVFVVNTGLSVASAGKDCGLTEGDVLALDNPPAQDATTADLHVLAGKQSDCAKSDAVSVELADLQEMQNHLLSNIDKAMAEMKDHPGQGGLPAPPAEAIQGTKEAPYASAAPAADPNGATELDQTAQDGTQAEQQVVAEATAPDDSSADATPPLGGVAPEPTSPPSPPSGPIVISLGQTEAQVIAGKGQPTNKVAFPNKTVFIYPDMKITFVDGKVSDVQ
;
A
#
# COMPACT_ATOMS: atom_id res chain seq x y z
N MET A 1 -45.20 -14.28 34.95
CA MET A 1 -44.97 -15.24 36.03
C MET A 1 -43.98 -16.29 35.57
N ILE A 2 -42.94 -16.46 36.37
CA ILE A 2 -41.93 -17.56 36.38
C ILE A 2 -40.90 -17.57 35.27
N TYR A 3 -39.76 -16.95 35.55
CA TYR A 3 -38.44 -17.22 34.94
C TYR A 3 -37.79 -18.41 35.66
N PRO A 4 -37.03 -19.28 35.00
CA PRO A 4 -36.04 -20.11 35.64
C PRO A 4 -34.63 -19.52 35.46
N ARG A 5 -33.90 -19.47 36.59
CA ARG A 5 -32.51 -19.11 36.77
C ARG A 5 -31.57 -20.07 36.03
N VAL A 6 -30.58 -19.55 35.29
CA VAL A 6 -29.45 -20.31 34.81
C VAL A 6 -28.34 -20.26 35.86
N ARG A 7 -27.89 -21.45 36.28
CA ARG A 7 -26.79 -21.68 37.20
C ARG A 7 -25.44 -21.48 36.49
N ALA A 8 -24.55 -20.76 37.14
CA ALA A 8 -23.12 -20.71 36.82
C ALA A 8 -22.46 -22.08 37.08
N ILE A 9 -21.69 -22.56 36.12
CA ILE A 9 -20.83 -23.73 36.28
C ILE A 9 -19.39 -23.21 36.43
N ARG A 10 -18.77 -23.61 37.56
CA ARG A 10 -17.41 -23.33 37.97
C ARG A 10 -16.40 -24.05 37.09
N ARG A 11 -15.26 -23.38 36.88
CA ARG A 11 -14.00 -23.96 36.40
C ARG A 11 -13.60 -25.16 37.24
N GLY A 12 -13.19 -26.24 36.57
CA GLY A 12 -12.51 -27.38 37.16
C GLY A 12 -11.33 -27.78 36.30
N ASP A 13 -10.18 -27.75 36.91
CA ASP A 13 -8.89 -28.16 36.38
C ASP A 13 -8.90 -29.59 35.86
N ALA A 14 -8.28 -29.83 34.71
CA ALA A 14 -7.79 -31.16 34.34
C ALA A 14 -6.39 -31.05 33.71
N ALA A 15 -5.47 -31.63 34.43
CA ALA A 15 -4.06 -31.68 34.12
C ALA A 15 -3.75 -32.68 32.99
N LEU A 16 -2.78 -32.29 32.22
CA LEU A 16 -1.88 -33.00 31.34
C LEU A 16 -1.64 -34.49 31.62
N LEU A 17 -1.56 -35.23 30.53
CA LEU A 17 -0.63 -36.38 30.38
C LEU A 17 -0.05 -36.35 28.96
N SER A 18 1.20 -35.90 28.85
CA SER A 18 2.07 -36.05 27.68
C SER A 18 2.51 -37.51 27.56
N ALA A 19 2.17 -38.15 26.46
CA ALA A 19 2.79 -39.41 26.06
C ALA A 19 3.75 -39.12 24.90
N ILE A 20 5.03 -39.11 25.20
CA ILE A 20 6.14 -39.10 24.24
C ILE A 20 6.25 -40.52 23.68
N MET A 21 5.95 -40.70 22.40
CA MET A 21 6.30 -41.92 21.67
C MET A 21 7.60 -41.70 20.91
N LEU A 22 8.67 -42.22 21.44
CA LEU A 22 9.96 -42.41 20.75
C LEU A 22 9.82 -43.53 19.72
N ILE A 23 9.90 -43.21 18.43
CA ILE A 23 10.09 -44.22 17.39
C ILE A 23 11.56 -44.13 16.95
N ALA A 24 12.30 -45.18 17.27
CA ALA A 24 13.67 -45.40 16.85
C ALA A 24 13.71 -45.80 15.37
N VAL A 25 14.51 -45.09 14.58
CA VAL A 25 14.84 -45.45 13.19
C VAL A 25 16.21 -46.12 13.21
N PRO A 26 16.38 -47.34 12.65
CA PRO A 26 17.70 -47.94 12.51
C PRO A 26 18.48 -47.35 11.33
N ALA A 27 19.72 -47.00 11.59
CA ALA A 27 20.71 -46.64 10.60
C ALA A 27 21.10 -47.87 9.75
N MET A 28 21.03 -47.75 8.44
CA MET A 28 21.74 -48.64 7.50
C MET A 28 22.76 -47.83 6.72
N SER A 29 24.01 -48.07 7.04
CA SER A 29 25.18 -47.70 6.26
C SER A 29 25.30 -48.60 5.05
N ALA A 30 25.51 -48.03 3.86
CA ALA A 30 26.18 -48.72 2.77
C ALA A 30 26.98 -47.71 1.97
N ALA A 31 28.29 -47.80 2.10
CA ALA A 31 29.26 -47.11 1.26
C ALA A 31 29.32 -47.77 -0.13
N ALA A 32 29.33 -46.94 -1.17
CA ALA A 32 29.88 -47.32 -2.46
C ALA A 32 30.60 -46.13 -3.07
N GLN A 33 31.94 -46.20 -3.06
CA GLN A 33 32.83 -45.33 -3.85
C GLN A 33 32.79 -45.80 -5.31
N ALA A 34 32.68 -44.89 -6.24
CA ALA A 34 33.14 -45.05 -7.61
C ALA A 34 33.55 -43.69 -8.21
N ALA A 35 34.82 -43.49 -8.29
CA ALA A 35 35.73 -43.00 -9.34
C ALA A 35 35.22 -41.92 -10.29
N ALA A 36 35.91 -40.79 -10.24
CA ALA A 36 35.94 -39.75 -11.25
C ALA A 36 36.83 -40.14 -12.46
N PRO A 37 36.56 -39.71 -13.67
CA PRO A 37 37.54 -39.58 -14.72
C PRO A 37 37.97 -38.11 -14.93
N LYS A 38 39.28 -37.96 -15.14
CA LYS A 38 40.05 -36.76 -15.37
C LYS A 38 39.97 -36.31 -16.84
N PRO A 39 40.32 -35.05 -17.15
CA PRO A 39 40.00 -34.40 -18.41
C PRO A 39 40.97 -34.68 -19.55
N ALA A 40 40.46 -34.66 -20.79
CA ALA A 40 41.26 -34.67 -22.00
C ALA A 40 41.43 -33.26 -22.56
N THR A 41 42.66 -32.94 -22.87
CA THR A 41 43.14 -31.69 -23.49
C THR A 41 43.02 -31.69 -25.00
N LYS A 42 42.76 -30.48 -25.56
CA LYS A 42 43.35 -29.91 -26.77
C LYS A 42 42.80 -30.24 -28.15
N ALA A 43 42.26 -29.22 -28.81
CA ALA A 43 42.81 -28.78 -30.12
C ALA A 43 42.26 -27.38 -30.45
N ALA A 44 43.18 -26.50 -30.82
CA ALA A 44 42.92 -25.16 -31.35
C ALA A 44 42.55 -25.25 -32.84
N ALA A 45 41.60 -24.46 -33.29
CA ALA A 45 41.44 -24.11 -34.70
C ALA A 45 40.90 -22.68 -34.82
N SER A 46 41.56 -21.99 -35.67
CA SER A 46 41.56 -20.61 -36.12
C SER A 46 40.24 -19.99 -36.53
N HIS A 47 40.18 -18.68 -36.33
CA HIS A 47 39.17 -17.70 -36.78
C HIS A 47 38.90 -17.70 -38.28
N PRO A 48 37.70 -17.20 -38.69
CA PRO A 48 37.70 -15.91 -39.33
C PRO A 48 36.70 -14.91 -38.75
N SER A 49 37.10 -13.65 -38.76
CA SER A 49 36.36 -12.45 -38.44
C SER A 49 35.16 -12.27 -39.37
N SER A 50 33.98 -12.05 -38.81
CA SER A 50 32.90 -11.39 -39.54
C SER A 50 32.26 -10.36 -38.60
N SER A 51 32.35 -9.12 -39.00
CA SER A 51 31.67 -7.97 -38.45
C SER A 51 30.17 -8.18 -38.43
N SER A 52 29.52 -8.12 -37.25
CA SER A 52 28.11 -7.89 -37.12
C SER A 52 27.87 -6.72 -36.17
N THR A 53 27.21 -5.73 -36.71
CA THR A 53 26.64 -4.55 -36.10
C THR A 53 26.04 -4.84 -34.74
N ALA A 54 26.51 -4.06 -33.76
CA ALA A 54 25.91 -3.99 -32.42
C ALA A 54 24.48 -3.48 -32.54
N ALA A 55 23.53 -4.30 -32.13
CA ALA A 55 22.19 -3.84 -31.80
C ALA A 55 22.27 -3.23 -30.40
N ASP A 56 21.99 -1.93 -30.31
CA ASP A 56 21.83 -1.19 -29.07
C ASP A 56 20.75 -1.84 -28.21
N HIS A 57 21.16 -2.38 -27.08
CA HIS A 57 20.27 -2.60 -25.96
C HIS A 57 20.01 -1.26 -25.26
N PRO A 58 18.78 -0.84 -25.06
CA PRO A 58 18.51 0.31 -24.21
C PRO A 58 18.87 -0.07 -22.76
N THR A 59 20.00 0.47 -22.30
CA THR A 59 20.36 0.47 -20.88
C THR A 59 19.37 1.35 -20.14
N ASN A 60 18.62 0.73 -19.24
CA ASN A 60 17.86 1.42 -18.20
C ASN A 60 18.79 2.38 -17.45
N PRO A 61 18.45 3.67 -17.27
CA PRO A 61 19.31 4.57 -16.53
C PRO A 61 19.29 4.17 -15.05
N HIS A 62 20.38 3.57 -14.60
CA HIS A 62 20.71 3.60 -13.18
C HIS A 62 20.73 5.06 -12.72
N PRO A 63 20.29 5.40 -11.50
CA PRO A 63 20.54 6.70 -10.92
C PRO A 63 22.07 6.86 -10.85
N GLY A 64 22.58 7.61 -11.81
CA GLY A 64 24.00 7.89 -11.96
C GLY A 64 24.53 8.63 -10.75
N ALA A 65 25.77 8.34 -10.44
CA ALA A 65 26.60 9.12 -9.53
C ALA A 65 26.35 10.62 -9.75
N ALA A 66 26.19 11.35 -8.63
CA ALA A 66 25.98 12.77 -8.60
C ALA A 66 26.88 13.51 -9.59
N GLN A 67 26.30 14.05 -10.65
CA GLN A 67 26.97 15.05 -11.45
C GLN A 67 27.19 16.30 -10.59
N PRO A 68 28.34 17.02 -10.74
CA PRO A 68 28.55 18.26 -10.01
C PRO A 68 27.41 19.24 -10.33
N ALA A 69 26.81 19.81 -9.26
CA ALA A 69 25.72 20.75 -9.36
C ALA A 69 26.04 21.87 -10.35
N HIS A 70 25.34 21.90 -11.48
CA HIS A 70 25.33 23.10 -12.32
C HIS A 70 24.55 24.16 -11.54
N ASN A 71 25.22 25.28 -11.19
CA ASN A 71 24.58 26.48 -10.66
C ASN A 71 23.56 26.96 -11.68
N THR A 72 22.30 26.59 -11.51
CA THR A 72 21.19 27.13 -12.29
C THR A 72 20.99 28.57 -11.84
N ALA A 73 21.08 29.52 -12.77
CA ALA A 73 20.87 30.93 -12.45
C ALA A 73 19.46 31.12 -11.85
N ALA A 74 19.40 31.87 -10.74
CA ALA A 74 18.10 32.21 -10.14
C ALA A 74 17.23 32.95 -11.16
N GLY A 75 15.99 32.46 -11.33
CA GLY A 75 15.07 33.05 -12.31
C GLY A 75 13.64 32.58 -12.10
N THR A 76 12.70 33.36 -12.64
CA THR A 76 11.28 33.03 -12.60
C THR A 76 10.76 32.88 -14.02
N THR A 77 10.13 31.75 -14.31
CA THR A 77 9.50 31.45 -15.60
C THR A 77 7.99 31.29 -15.41
N ARG A 78 7.20 31.97 -16.26
CA ARG A 78 5.75 31.77 -16.28
C ARG A 78 5.39 30.68 -17.29
N ASN A 79 4.67 29.66 -16.82
CA ASN A 79 4.26 28.52 -17.64
C ASN A 79 2.94 28.85 -18.39
N PRO A 80 2.66 28.18 -19.55
CA PRO A 80 1.42 28.38 -20.31
C PRO A 80 0.13 28.10 -19.52
N ASN A 81 0.19 27.20 -18.53
CA ASN A 81 -0.92 26.85 -17.64
C ASN A 81 -1.14 27.85 -16.49
N GLY A 82 -0.43 29.00 -16.52
CA GLY A 82 -0.54 30.08 -15.54
C GLY A 82 0.27 29.85 -14.24
N THR A 83 0.95 28.71 -14.09
CA THR A 83 1.87 28.49 -12.96
C THR A 83 3.17 29.27 -13.16
N MET A 84 3.90 29.49 -12.07
CA MET A 84 5.22 30.12 -12.09
C MET A 84 6.26 29.16 -11.54
N THR A 85 7.33 28.91 -12.29
CA THR A 85 8.51 28.16 -11.83
C THR A 85 9.59 29.13 -11.39
N VAL A 86 10.05 28.99 -10.16
CA VAL A 86 11.10 29.79 -9.53
C VAL A 86 12.31 28.89 -9.31
N HIS A 87 13.45 29.30 -9.86
CA HIS A 87 14.75 28.67 -9.53
C HIS A 87 15.41 29.49 -8.43
N THR A 88 15.61 28.86 -7.26
CA THR A 88 16.23 29.52 -6.13
C THR A 88 17.75 29.66 -6.31
N PRO A 89 18.43 30.60 -5.64
CA PRO A 89 19.89 30.71 -5.67
C PRO A 89 20.60 29.45 -5.17
N LYS A 90 19.95 28.65 -4.35
CA LYS A 90 20.44 27.36 -3.83
C LYS A 90 20.20 26.20 -4.81
N GLY A 91 19.63 26.47 -6.02
CA GLY A 91 19.42 25.48 -7.07
C GLY A 91 18.14 24.65 -6.90
N ALA A 92 17.24 25.00 -6.00
CA ALA A 92 15.93 24.35 -5.92
C ALA A 92 14.97 24.94 -6.95
N GLU A 93 14.05 24.12 -7.44
CA GLU A 93 12.97 24.51 -8.35
C GLU A 93 11.63 24.44 -7.59
N ILE A 94 10.90 25.56 -7.60
CA ILE A 94 9.59 25.70 -6.93
C ILE A 94 8.55 26.11 -7.97
N THR A 95 7.57 25.27 -8.23
CA THR A 95 6.43 25.65 -9.06
C THR A 95 5.29 26.16 -8.18
N LYS A 96 4.85 27.39 -8.41
CA LYS A 96 3.74 28.03 -7.71
C LYS A 96 2.50 28.14 -8.62
N ARG A 97 1.32 27.92 -8.03
CA ARG A 97 0.03 28.12 -8.68
C ARG A 97 -0.27 29.62 -8.82
N PRO A 98 -1.28 30.00 -9.63
CA PRO A 98 -1.70 31.41 -9.76
C PRO A 98 -2.11 32.06 -8.43
N ASP A 99 -2.56 31.26 -7.45
CA ASP A 99 -2.90 31.70 -6.09
C ASP A 99 -1.69 31.86 -5.16
N GLY A 100 -0.47 31.64 -5.67
CA GLY A 100 0.79 31.75 -4.95
C GLY A 100 1.19 30.50 -4.14
N ARG A 101 0.32 29.50 -4.02
CA ARG A 101 0.64 28.25 -3.30
C ARG A 101 1.61 27.39 -4.10
N VAL A 102 2.48 26.67 -3.38
CA VAL A 102 3.39 25.71 -4.00
C VAL A 102 2.59 24.57 -4.62
N ALA A 103 2.88 24.25 -5.88
CA ALA A 103 2.35 23.10 -6.60
C ALA A 103 3.33 21.92 -6.56
N SER A 104 4.62 22.21 -6.79
CA SER A 104 5.69 21.23 -6.69
C SER A 104 6.99 21.89 -6.24
N PHE A 105 7.85 21.07 -5.68
CA PHE A 105 9.18 21.40 -5.22
C PHE A 105 10.16 20.34 -5.67
N LYS A 106 11.35 20.76 -6.09
CA LYS A 106 12.48 19.88 -6.39
C LYS A 106 13.74 20.48 -5.82
N SER A 107 14.45 19.74 -4.95
CA SER A 107 15.72 20.17 -4.37
C SER A 107 16.90 19.76 -5.25
N PRO A 108 18.06 20.40 -5.09
CA PRO A 108 19.31 19.96 -5.76
C PRO A 108 19.76 18.56 -5.32
N ALA A 109 19.36 18.11 -4.15
CA ALA A 109 19.62 16.75 -3.65
C ALA A 109 18.73 15.69 -4.30
N GLY A 110 17.79 16.09 -5.19
CA GLY A 110 16.85 15.20 -5.87
C GLY A 110 15.60 14.87 -5.06
N HIS A 111 15.38 15.57 -3.93
CA HIS A 111 14.09 15.46 -3.23
C HIS A 111 13.00 16.17 -4.02
N GLU A 112 11.83 15.57 -4.10
CA GLU A 112 10.67 16.15 -4.79
C GLU A 112 9.45 16.12 -3.88
N ALA A 113 8.62 17.16 -3.97
CA ALA A 113 7.31 17.18 -3.33
C ALA A 113 6.23 17.72 -4.29
N ARG A 114 5.04 17.16 -4.21
CA ARG A 114 3.84 17.62 -4.89
C ARG A 114 2.78 17.98 -3.88
N PHE A 115 2.05 19.06 -4.15
CA PHE A 115 1.01 19.56 -3.27
C PHE A 115 -0.33 19.65 -4.00
N ASP A 116 -1.42 19.38 -3.30
CA ASP A 116 -2.78 19.56 -3.83
C ASP A 116 -3.15 21.07 -3.96
N SER A 117 -4.33 21.35 -4.52
CA SER A 117 -4.84 22.72 -4.68
C SER A 117 -5.07 23.45 -3.35
N ARG A 118 -5.13 22.74 -2.23
CA ARG A 118 -5.26 23.31 -0.88
C ARG A 118 -3.90 23.52 -0.20
N GLY A 119 -2.80 23.13 -0.86
CA GLY A 119 -1.44 23.23 -0.35
C GLY A 119 -1.05 22.08 0.60
N ARG A 120 -1.82 21.00 0.66
CA ARG A 120 -1.46 19.80 1.43
C ARG A 120 -0.52 18.94 0.61
N VAL A 121 0.40 18.27 1.28
CA VAL A 121 1.30 17.29 0.64
C VAL A 121 0.49 16.18 0.00
N ARG A 122 0.78 15.87 -1.24
CA ARG A 122 0.21 14.77 -1.99
C ARG A 122 1.21 13.63 -2.14
N GLU A 123 2.45 13.98 -2.47
CA GLU A 123 3.50 13.01 -2.72
C GLU A 123 4.86 13.62 -2.41
N VAL A 124 5.75 12.83 -1.85
CA VAL A 124 7.16 13.19 -1.61
C VAL A 124 8.04 12.04 -2.08
N HIS A 125 9.09 12.38 -2.83
CA HIS A 125 10.19 11.47 -3.14
C HIS A 125 11.44 11.96 -2.41
N ALA A 126 11.97 11.14 -1.52
CA ALA A 126 13.19 11.44 -0.77
C ALA A 126 13.83 10.17 -0.23
N ASN A 127 15.16 10.14 -0.17
CA ASN A 127 15.95 9.04 0.43
C ASN A 127 15.60 7.65 -0.14
N GLY A 128 15.25 7.57 -1.43
CA GLY A 128 14.82 6.32 -2.08
C GLY A 128 13.40 5.89 -1.73
N MET A 129 12.67 6.70 -0.97
CA MET A 129 11.28 6.46 -0.60
C MET A 129 10.31 7.32 -1.41
N THR A 130 9.13 6.79 -1.65
CA THR A 130 7.96 7.52 -2.13
C THR A 130 6.92 7.54 -1.04
N ILE A 131 6.56 8.73 -0.56
CA ILE A 131 5.52 8.93 0.45
C ILE A 131 4.33 9.57 -0.24
N SER A 132 3.19 8.90 -0.24
CA SER A 132 1.96 9.39 -0.87
C SER A 132 0.84 9.52 0.14
N HIS A 133 0.03 10.59 -0.04
CA HIS A 133 -1.17 10.83 0.74
C HIS A 133 -2.38 10.59 -0.17
N GLY A 134 -3.07 9.50 0.10
CA GLY A 134 -4.30 9.16 -0.60
C GLY A 134 -5.50 9.99 -0.13
N PRO A 135 -6.65 9.80 -0.76
CA PRO A 135 -7.93 10.33 -0.30
C PRO A 135 -8.17 9.90 1.16
N ALA A 136 -8.96 10.65 1.89
CA ALA A 136 -9.24 10.40 3.32
C ALA A 136 -8.01 10.41 4.26
N GLY A 137 -6.87 10.95 3.83
CA GLY A 137 -5.67 11.12 4.66
C GLY A 137 -4.86 9.84 4.86
N MET A 138 -5.10 8.80 4.07
CA MET A 138 -4.26 7.61 4.10
C MET A 138 -2.84 7.94 3.64
N ARG A 139 -1.87 7.50 4.42
CA ARG A 139 -0.45 7.66 4.12
C ARG A 139 0.16 6.32 3.77
N ARG A 140 0.90 6.28 2.67
CA ARG A 140 1.65 5.12 2.18
C ARG A 140 3.11 5.51 1.99
N THR A 141 4.01 4.76 2.61
CA THR A 141 5.46 4.89 2.36
C THR A 141 5.92 3.67 1.60
N VAL A 142 6.47 3.88 0.41
CA VAL A 142 7.07 2.84 -0.44
C VAL A 142 8.57 3.00 -0.41
N PHE A 143 9.28 1.92 -0.18
CA PHE A 143 10.74 1.88 -0.20
C PHE A 143 11.22 0.71 -1.08
N ASP A 144 11.76 1.04 -2.25
CA ASP A 144 12.40 0.08 -3.15
C ASP A 144 13.88 -0.01 -2.81
N ARG A 145 14.34 -1.20 -2.41
CA ARG A 145 15.72 -1.44 -1.96
C ARG A 145 16.63 -1.93 -3.08
N PRO A 146 17.96 -1.76 -2.94
CA PRO A 146 18.91 -2.26 -3.94
C PRO A 146 18.90 -3.78 -4.15
N ASP A 147 18.41 -4.56 -3.17
CA ASP A 147 18.22 -6.00 -3.26
C ASP A 147 16.93 -6.40 -4.00
N HIS A 148 16.25 -5.43 -4.63
CA HIS A 148 14.97 -5.57 -5.30
C HIS A 148 13.80 -5.96 -4.37
N SER A 149 14.00 -5.86 -3.05
CA SER A 149 12.87 -5.94 -2.12
C SER A 149 12.11 -4.60 -2.11
N ARG A 150 10.78 -4.69 -1.99
CA ARG A 150 9.89 -3.54 -1.87
C ARG A 150 9.14 -3.60 -0.56
N LEU A 151 9.20 -2.52 0.20
CA LEU A 151 8.41 -2.34 1.42
C LEU A 151 7.32 -1.32 1.14
N VAL A 152 6.10 -1.65 1.54
CA VAL A 152 4.96 -0.72 1.49
C VAL A 152 4.36 -0.66 2.87
N ALA A 153 4.54 0.48 3.55
CA ALA A 153 4.16 0.69 4.93
C ALA A 153 2.98 1.68 5.04
N TYR A 154 1.97 1.27 5.80
CA TYR A 154 0.78 2.09 6.12
C TYR A 154 0.80 2.59 7.58
N GLY A 155 1.90 2.35 8.31
CA GLY A 155 2.03 2.62 9.75
C GLY A 155 1.42 1.55 10.65
N HIS A 156 1.80 1.57 11.94
CA HIS A 156 1.35 0.60 12.96
C HIS A 156 1.64 -0.86 12.61
N GLY A 157 2.82 -1.12 12.01
CA GLY A 157 3.26 -2.46 11.59
C GLY A 157 2.43 -3.06 10.46
N ARG A 158 1.58 -2.27 9.81
CA ARG A 158 0.74 -2.71 8.69
C ARG A 158 1.41 -2.40 7.36
N GLY A 159 1.22 -3.29 6.42
CA GLY A 159 1.78 -3.15 5.10
C GLY A 159 2.24 -4.49 4.54
N TYR A 160 3.12 -4.43 3.57
CA TYR A 160 3.73 -5.65 3.04
C TYR A 160 5.21 -5.48 2.73
N ILE A 161 5.92 -6.61 2.77
CA ILE A 161 7.29 -6.75 2.31
C ILE A 161 7.30 -7.75 1.17
N GLN A 162 7.74 -7.30 -0.01
CA GLN A 162 7.91 -8.12 -1.20
C GLN A 162 9.40 -8.41 -1.40
N ARG A 163 9.77 -9.68 -1.58
CA ARG A 163 11.16 -10.11 -1.81
C ARG A 163 11.25 -11.03 -3.02
N PRO A 164 12.27 -10.85 -3.89
CA PRO A 164 12.53 -11.77 -4.97
C PRO A 164 13.13 -13.09 -4.45
N TYR A 165 12.86 -14.18 -5.14
CA TYR A 165 13.51 -15.47 -4.97
C TYR A 165 13.53 -16.23 -6.29
N THR A 166 14.38 -17.26 -6.40
CA THR A 166 14.52 -18.05 -7.61
C THR A 166 13.95 -19.45 -7.40
N TYR A 167 13.12 -19.91 -8.34
CA TYR A 167 12.65 -21.28 -8.42
C TYR A 167 12.67 -21.75 -9.88
N GLY A 168 13.19 -22.96 -10.14
CA GLY A 168 13.26 -23.50 -11.51
C GLY A 168 14.03 -22.65 -12.53
N GLY A 169 14.95 -21.80 -12.08
CA GLY A 169 15.69 -20.86 -12.93
C GLY A 169 14.94 -19.56 -13.27
N HIS A 170 13.74 -19.37 -12.75
CA HIS A 170 12.93 -18.17 -12.93
C HIS A 170 12.87 -17.34 -11.65
N THR A 171 12.72 -16.02 -11.79
CA THR A 171 12.52 -15.11 -10.68
C THR A 171 11.05 -15.03 -10.33
N TYR A 172 10.74 -15.21 -9.06
CA TYR A 172 9.43 -15.01 -8.45
C TYR A 172 9.55 -13.98 -7.33
N TYR A 173 8.42 -13.46 -6.89
CA TYR A 173 8.34 -12.58 -5.73
C TYR A 173 7.38 -13.17 -4.71
N SER A 174 7.82 -13.22 -3.44
CA SER A 174 6.94 -13.50 -2.30
C SER A 174 6.63 -12.20 -1.59
N ARG A 175 5.35 -11.90 -1.42
CA ARG A 175 4.87 -10.72 -0.70
C ARG A 175 4.22 -11.18 0.59
N ALA A 176 4.77 -10.76 1.73
CA ALA A 176 4.21 -11.00 3.06
C ALA A 176 3.45 -9.75 3.52
N TYR A 177 2.15 -9.89 3.72
CA TYR A 177 1.28 -8.84 4.27
C TYR A 177 1.20 -8.99 5.78
N TYR A 178 1.50 -7.91 6.52
CA TYR A 178 1.47 -7.87 7.97
C TYR A 178 0.23 -7.11 8.45
N TYR A 179 -0.56 -7.77 9.31
CA TYR A 179 -1.82 -7.22 9.80
C TYR A 179 -2.18 -7.85 11.15
N HIS A 180 -2.53 -7.04 12.15
CA HIS A 180 -2.95 -7.48 13.50
C HIS A 180 -2.05 -8.54 14.17
N GLY A 181 -0.73 -8.41 14.03
CA GLY A 181 0.23 -9.33 14.65
C GLY A 181 0.40 -10.67 13.93
N GLY A 182 -0.26 -10.86 12.81
CA GLY A 182 -0.09 -12.00 11.91
C GLY A 182 0.42 -11.58 10.54
N TYR A 183 0.65 -12.55 9.69
CA TYR A 183 0.94 -12.32 8.29
C TYR A 183 0.36 -13.42 7.40
N TYR A 184 0.09 -13.08 6.12
CA TYR A 184 -0.17 -14.05 5.06
C TYR A 184 0.71 -13.74 3.85
N ARG A 185 0.93 -14.73 2.97
CA ARG A 185 1.80 -14.59 1.81
C ARG A 185 1.03 -14.74 0.50
N THR A 186 1.47 -13.99 -0.50
CA THR A 186 1.06 -14.12 -1.89
C THR A 186 2.30 -14.19 -2.77
N TYR A 187 2.14 -14.67 -4.00
CA TYR A 187 3.24 -14.93 -4.91
C TYR A 187 2.98 -14.24 -6.23
N TYR A 188 4.05 -13.82 -6.90
CA TYR A 188 3.98 -13.07 -8.14
C TYR A 188 5.10 -13.48 -9.08
N HIS A 189 4.82 -13.38 -10.38
CA HIS A 189 5.80 -13.50 -11.44
C HIS A 189 5.94 -12.15 -12.15
N PRO A 190 7.16 -11.64 -12.36
CA PRO A 190 7.38 -10.37 -13.04
C PRO A 190 7.22 -10.53 -14.57
N TYR A 191 6.71 -9.49 -15.20
CA TYR A 191 6.62 -9.41 -16.65
C TYR A 191 6.60 -7.95 -17.12
N TYR A 192 6.75 -7.72 -18.43
CA TYR A 192 6.64 -6.40 -19.03
C TYR A 192 5.35 -6.29 -19.84
N TYR A 193 4.66 -5.18 -19.68
CA TYR A 193 3.50 -4.82 -20.47
C TYR A 193 3.58 -3.33 -20.83
N HIS A 194 3.54 -2.97 -22.12
CA HIS A 194 3.73 -1.62 -22.63
C HIS A 194 4.97 -0.90 -22.02
N GLY A 195 6.07 -1.65 -21.81
CA GLY A 195 7.29 -1.11 -21.21
C GLY A 195 7.27 -0.93 -19.69
N VAL A 196 6.13 -1.17 -19.03
CA VAL A 196 5.99 -1.13 -17.57
C VAL A 196 6.34 -2.51 -16.99
N TYR A 197 7.18 -2.52 -15.94
CA TYR A 197 7.53 -3.74 -15.20
C TYR A 197 6.45 -4.04 -14.16
N LEU A 198 5.75 -5.13 -14.33
CA LEU A 198 4.58 -5.51 -13.56
C LEU A 198 4.81 -6.84 -12.85
N HIS A 199 4.01 -7.10 -11.81
CA HIS A 199 4.02 -8.34 -11.04
C HIS A 199 2.63 -8.97 -11.09
N GLY A 200 2.45 -10.01 -11.90
CA GLY A 200 1.19 -10.74 -12.00
C GLY A 200 1.04 -11.77 -10.88
N TYR A 201 -0.16 -11.87 -10.34
CA TYR A 201 -0.51 -12.81 -9.27
C TYR A 201 -0.29 -14.27 -9.70
N MET A 202 0.16 -15.08 -8.75
CA MET A 202 0.33 -16.52 -8.86
C MET A 202 -0.38 -17.22 -7.70
N PRO A 203 -1.29 -18.17 -7.96
CA PRO A 203 -2.04 -18.85 -6.91
C PRO A 203 -1.13 -19.74 -6.05
N ALA A 204 -1.35 -19.76 -4.72
CA ALA A 204 -0.64 -20.68 -3.83
C ALA A 204 -1.11 -22.13 -3.99
N TYR A 205 -2.35 -22.33 -4.41
CA TYR A 205 -2.98 -23.63 -4.60
C TYR A 205 -3.68 -23.72 -5.94
N TYR A 206 -3.57 -24.86 -6.58
CA TYR A 206 -4.33 -25.22 -7.79
C TYR A 206 -5.43 -26.19 -7.38
N TYR A 207 -6.66 -25.79 -7.62
CA TYR A 207 -7.83 -26.62 -7.36
C TYR A 207 -8.16 -27.47 -8.58
N PRO A 208 -8.81 -28.65 -8.42
CA PRO A 208 -9.29 -29.41 -9.57
C PRO A 208 -10.28 -28.60 -10.41
N PRO A 209 -10.35 -28.84 -11.75
CA PRO A 209 -11.31 -28.18 -12.63
C PRO A 209 -12.76 -28.26 -12.18
N ALA A 210 -13.13 -29.37 -11.53
CA ALA A 210 -14.46 -29.57 -10.95
C ALA A 210 -14.79 -28.55 -9.86
N TYR A 211 -13.80 -28.11 -9.08
CA TYR A 211 -14.02 -27.11 -8.02
C TYR A 211 -14.19 -25.71 -8.60
N TYR A 212 -13.36 -25.30 -9.56
CA TYR A 212 -13.58 -24.06 -10.30
C TYR A 212 -14.94 -24.05 -11.01
N GLY A 213 -15.31 -25.19 -11.64
CA GLY A 213 -16.61 -25.36 -12.28
C GLY A 213 -17.77 -25.24 -11.29
N TRP A 214 -17.64 -25.79 -10.09
CA TRP A 214 -18.61 -25.62 -9.02
C TRP A 214 -18.72 -24.16 -8.58
N ALA A 215 -17.59 -23.44 -8.44
CA ALA A 215 -17.59 -22.04 -8.06
C ALA A 215 -18.13 -21.10 -9.16
N TYR A 216 -17.95 -21.47 -10.41
CA TYR A 216 -18.48 -20.75 -11.57
C TYR A 216 -19.98 -20.93 -11.76
N ASN A 217 -20.49 -22.17 -11.62
CA ASN A 217 -21.88 -22.52 -11.94
C ASN A 217 -22.87 -22.06 -10.87
N PRO A 218 -24.11 -21.72 -11.27
CA PRO A 218 -25.15 -21.40 -10.30
C PRO A 218 -25.51 -22.63 -9.46
N TRP A 219 -25.89 -22.36 -8.21
CA TRP A 219 -26.46 -23.38 -7.33
C TRP A 219 -27.87 -23.78 -7.79
N PRO A 220 -28.37 -24.97 -7.40
CA PRO A 220 -29.72 -25.42 -7.77
C PRO A 220 -30.84 -24.47 -7.32
N ALA A 221 -30.62 -23.72 -6.23
CA ALA A 221 -31.45 -22.63 -5.76
C ALA A 221 -30.62 -21.56 -5.08
N PRO A 222 -31.01 -20.27 -5.18
CA PRO A 222 -30.35 -19.22 -4.42
C PRO A 222 -30.49 -19.45 -2.91
N VAL A 223 -29.38 -19.16 -2.17
CA VAL A 223 -29.32 -19.38 -0.72
C VAL A 223 -29.11 -18.08 0.03
N PRO A 224 -29.76 -17.87 1.18
CA PRO A 224 -29.48 -16.79 2.08
C PRO A 224 -28.15 -17.07 2.82
N TYR A 225 -27.40 -16.01 3.13
CA TYR A 225 -26.19 -16.11 3.94
C TYR A 225 -26.13 -14.94 4.92
N ALA A 226 -25.89 -15.26 6.18
CA ALA A 226 -25.73 -14.25 7.23
C ALA A 226 -24.24 -13.96 7.46
N TRP A 227 -23.79 -12.81 7.00
CA TRP A 227 -22.43 -12.36 7.22
C TRP A 227 -22.17 -12.03 8.68
N GLY A 228 -21.14 -12.65 9.28
CA GLY A 228 -20.76 -12.40 10.67
C GLY A 228 -20.30 -10.97 10.96
N TRP A 229 -19.98 -10.20 9.92
CA TRP A 229 -19.52 -8.83 10.03
C TRP A 229 -20.63 -7.76 9.98
N VAL A 230 -21.89 -8.12 9.78
CA VAL A 230 -23.02 -7.16 9.67
C VAL A 230 -23.13 -6.25 10.89
N GLY A 231 -22.71 -6.71 12.08
CA GLY A 231 -22.66 -5.90 13.30
C GLY A 231 -21.38 -5.06 13.48
N ASN A 232 -20.40 -5.16 12.59
CA ASN A 232 -19.14 -4.45 12.73
C ASN A 232 -19.28 -2.96 12.41
N PRO A 233 -18.52 -2.06 13.09
CA PRO A 233 -18.62 -0.61 12.89
C PRO A 233 -18.41 -0.17 11.44
N TRP A 234 -17.53 -0.81 10.68
CA TRP A 234 -17.30 -0.49 9.28
C TRP A 234 -18.53 -0.71 8.40
N CYS A 235 -19.31 -1.76 8.69
CA CYS A 235 -20.53 -2.06 7.95
C CYS A 235 -21.58 -0.94 8.14
N ALA A 236 -21.76 -0.47 9.37
CA ALA A 236 -22.63 0.68 9.65
C ALA A 236 -22.10 1.99 9.01
N TYR A 237 -20.77 2.17 8.99
CA TYR A 237 -20.13 3.34 8.38
C TYR A 237 -20.38 3.40 6.87
N TYR A 238 -20.26 2.28 6.16
CA TYR A 238 -20.48 2.20 4.71
C TYR A 238 -21.89 1.74 4.30
N GLY A 239 -22.84 1.63 5.24
CA GLY A 239 -24.18 1.09 4.96
C GLY A 239 -24.98 1.84 3.90
N ALA A 240 -24.70 3.13 3.69
CA ALA A 240 -25.27 3.91 2.60
C ALA A 240 -24.56 3.71 1.25
N TYR A 241 -23.35 3.16 1.26
CA TYR A 241 -22.59 2.86 0.06
C TYR A 241 -22.79 1.41 -0.42
N TYR A 242 -22.78 0.46 0.51
CA TYR A 242 -22.77 -0.96 0.23
C TYR A 242 -23.73 -1.74 1.13
N ALA A 243 -24.43 -2.70 0.54
CA ALA A 243 -25.15 -3.75 1.24
C ALA A 243 -24.91 -5.10 0.54
N PRO A 244 -24.77 -6.22 1.27
CA PRO A 244 -24.58 -7.53 0.67
C PRO A 244 -25.84 -7.98 -0.08
N TYR A 245 -25.69 -8.99 -0.95
CA TYR A 245 -26.86 -9.62 -1.56
C TYR A 245 -27.74 -10.28 -0.50
N PRO A 246 -29.05 -10.18 -0.63
CA PRO A 246 -29.97 -10.88 0.31
C PRO A 246 -29.94 -12.40 0.11
N VAL A 247 -29.64 -12.87 -1.10
CA VAL A 247 -29.51 -14.27 -1.48
C VAL A 247 -28.43 -14.42 -2.55
N TYR A 248 -27.76 -15.55 -2.57
CA TYR A 248 -26.65 -15.86 -3.47
C TYR A 248 -27.05 -16.96 -4.45
N PRO A 249 -27.02 -16.68 -5.78
CA PRO A 249 -27.33 -17.69 -6.78
C PRO A 249 -26.14 -18.60 -7.10
N SER A 250 -24.91 -18.19 -6.81
CA SER A 250 -23.68 -18.95 -7.04
C SER A 250 -22.55 -18.47 -6.14
N PRO A 251 -21.44 -19.25 -6.02
CA PRO A 251 -20.24 -18.83 -5.30
C PRO A 251 -19.69 -17.49 -5.78
N ALA A 252 -19.68 -17.20 -7.08
CA ALA A 252 -19.14 -15.95 -7.62
C ALA A 252 -19.79 -14.69 -7.01
N TYR A 253 -21.09 -14.72 -6.75
CA TYR A 253 -21.81 -13.62 -6.08
C TYR A 253 -21.42 -13.49 -4.60
N TRP A 254 -21.20 -14.62 -3.93
CA TRP A 254 -20.72 -14.62 -2.56
C TRP A 254 -19.28 -14.10 -2.48
N ILE A 255 -18.42 -14.50 -3.44
CA ILE A 255 -17.03 -14.01 -3.56
C ILE A 255 -17.00 -12.50 -3.83
N ALA A 256 -17.94 -11.96 -4.63
CA ALA A 256 -18.04 -10.52 -4.87
C ALA A 256 -18.29 -9.75 -3.56
N ASP A 257 -19.27 -10.20 -2.75
CA ASP A 257 -19.51 -9.57 -1.46
C ASP A 257 -18.36 -9.80 -0.46
N TYR A 258 -17.69 -10.95 -0.50
CA TYR A 258 -16.50 -11.22 0.29
C TYR A 258 -15.38 -10.22 -0.02
N LEU A 259 -15.06 -10.01 -1.30
CA LEU A 259 -14.04 -9.07 -1.78
C LEU A 259 -14.37 -7.62 -1.40
N ILE A 260 -15.60 -7.17 -1.69
CA ILE A 260 -16.02 -5.80 -1.42
C ILE A 260 -16.01 -5.52 0.09
N ALA A 261 -16.53 -6.46 0.89
CA ALA A 261 -16.53 -6.33 2.34
C ALA A 261 -15.13 -6.27 2.93
N ALA A 262 -14.19 -7.10 2.42
CA ALA A 262 -12.79 -7.08 2.82
C ALA A 262 -12.13 -5.73 2.51
N SER A 263 -12.32 -5.19 1.31
CA SER A 263 -11.78 -3.89 0.89
C SER A 263 -12.33 -2.74 1.75
N LEU A 264 -13.64 -2.72 2.04
CA LEU A 264 -14.26 -1.70 2.88
C LEU A 264 -13.84 -1.79 4.35
N ALA A 265 -13.66 -3.00 4.88
CA ALA A 265 -13.15 -3.20 6.23
C ALA A 265 -11.71 -2.70 6.37
N GLU A 266 -10.86 -2.94 5.37
CA GLU A 266 -9.48 -2.45 5.33
C GLU A 266 -9.43 -0.93 5.22
N ALA A 267 -10.24 -0.31 4.35
CA ALA A 267 -10.40 1.13 4.25
C ALA A 267 -10.78 1.78 5.59
N TYR A 268 -11.77 1.18 6.27
CA TYR A 268 -12.20 1.67 7.58
C TYR A 268 -11.10 1.57 8.64
N ALA A 269 -10.39 0.44 8.68
CA ALA A 269 -9.28 0.24 9.61
C ALA A 269 -8.12 1.23 9.35
N SER A 270 -7.83 1.50 8.07
CA SER A 270 -6.80 2.44 7.65
C SER A 270 -7.15 3.89 8.01
N ALA A 271 -8.39 4.31 7.78
CA ALA A 271 -8.87 5.63 8.14
C ALA A 271 -8.82 5.88 9.67
N ASN A 272 -9.23 4.88 10.46
CA ASN A 272 -9.19 4.99 11.92
C ASN A 272 -7.77 5.02 12.50
N ALA A 273 -6.84 4.29 11.90
CA ALA A 273 -5.44 4.31 12.33
C ALA A 273 -4.78 5.68 12.04
N SER A 274 -5.07 6.28 10.89
CA SER A 274 -4.62 7.63 10.55
C SER A 274 -5.20 8.69 11.51
N ALA A 275 -6.47 8.57 11.88
CA ALA A 275 -7.11 9.46 12.85
C ALA A 275 -6.53 9.38 14.27
N GLN A 276 -5.97 8.24 14.66
CA GLN A 276 -5.31 8.07 15.96
C GLN A 276 -3.87 8.62 15.98
N GLY A 277 -3.16 8.58 14.83
CA GLY A 277 -1.81 9.13 14.69
C GLY A 277 -1.77 10.66 14.67
N ASP A 278 -2.78 11.31 14.10
CA ASP A 278 -2.88 12.77 13.95
C ASP A 278 -3.69 13.48 15.04
N SER A 279 -3.84 12.86 16.21
CA SER A 279 -4.74 13.30 17.28
C SER A 279 -4.50 14.70 17.85
N ALA A 280 -3.49 15.44 17.38
CA ALA A 280 -3.28 16.84 17.72
C ALA A 280 -3.97 17.83 16.75
N GLN A 281 -4.19 17.49 15.49
CA GLN A 281 -4.71 18.39 14.47
C GLN A 281 -6.15 18.13 14.03
N LEU A 282 -6.71 16.93 14.33
CA LEU A 282 -8.03 16.50 13.87
C LEU A 282 -9.11 16.41 14.97
N ARG A 283 -8.87 16.93 16.17
CA ARG A 283 -9.87 16.93 17.28
C ARG A 283 -11.19 17.70 16.98
N GLY A 284 -11.37 18.21 15.78
CA GLY A 284 -12.59 18.92 15.36
C GLY A 284 -13.39 18.23 14.25
N MET A 285 -12.88 17.16 13.64
CA MET A 285 -13.59 16.43 12.59
C MET A 285 -13.94 15.03 13.12
N ALA A 286 -15.07 14.93 13.81
CA ALA A 286 -15.77 13.66 13.86
C ALA A 286 -15.93 13.18 12.40
N PRO A 287 -15.67 11.88 12.08
CA PRO A 287 -15.92 11.39 10.74
C PRO A 287 -17.37 11.73 10.40
N ALA A 288 -17.57 12.60 9.42
CA ALA A 288 -18.90 12.95 8.97
C ALA A 288 -19.56 11.62 8.61
N ARG A 289 -20.70 11.32 9.22
CA ARG A 289 -21.53 10.20 8.80
C ARG A 289 -21.78 10.40 7.31
N LEU A 290 -21.15 9.56 6.50
CA LEU A 290 -21.29 9.65 5.06
C LEU A 290 -22.73 9.22 4.75
N THR A 291 -23.57 10.18 4.37
CA THR A 291 -24.91 9.90 3.88
C THR A 291 -24.80 9.61 2.38
N TYR A 292 -24.48 8.38 2.02
CA TYR A 292 -24.28 7.95 0.61
C TYR A 292 -25.52 7.35 -0.04
N ALA A 293 -26.67 7.44 0.60
CA ALA A 293 -27.89 6.88 0.02
C ALA A 293 -28.38 7.76 -1.12
N SER A 294 -28.46 7.20 -2.31
CA SER A 294 -29.28 7.77 -3.37
C SER A 294 -30.74 7.69 -2.94
N TYR A 295 -31.35 8.83 -2.67
CA TYR A 295 -32.79 8.90 -2.44
C TYR A 295 -33.48 8.73 -3.79
N ASP A 296 -34.27 7.68 -3.92
CA ASP A 296 -35.17 7.49 -5.05
C ASP A 296 -36.49 8.22 -4.74
N PRO A 297 -36.79 9.34 -5.40
CA PRO A 297 -38.00 10.10 -5.13
C PRO A 297 -39.28 9.35 -5.52
N ASP A 298 -39.20 8.37 -6.43
CA ASP A 298 -40.36 7.62 -6.91
C ASP A 298 -40.78 6.48 -5.95
N THR A 299 -39.81 5.93 -5.23
CA THR A 299 -40.08 4.84 -4.26
C THR A 299 -40.02 5.27 -2.80
N GLY A 300 -39.46 6.46 -2.52
CA GLY A 300 -39.24 6.96 -1.16
C GLY A 300 -38.18 6.16 -0.39
N THR A 301 -37.40 5.32 -1.08
CA THR A 301 -36.37 4.47 -0.48
C THR A 301 -34.98 4.96 -0.79
N THR A 302 -34.06 4.76 0.14
CA THR A 302 -32.64 5.00 -0.06
C THR A 302 -31.97 3.70 -0.48
N SER A 303 -31.40 3.67 -1.70
CA SER A 303 -30.62 2.55 -2.19
C SER A 303 -29.12 2.80 -1.97
N PRO A 304 -28.29 1.78 -1.67
CA PRO A 304 -26.85 1.92 -1.64
C PRO A 304 -26.30 2.45 -2.96
N THR A 305 -25.25 3.27 -2.90
CA THR A 305 -24.57 3.81 -4.10
C THR A 305 -23.98 2.70 -4.97
N MET A 306 -23.44 1.64 -4.35
CA MET A 306 -23.05 0.41 -5.04
C MET A 306 -24.30 -0.43 -5.31
N THR A 307 -24.85 -0.24 -6.49
CA THR A 307 -26.11 -0.89 -6.89
C THR A 307 -25.89 -2.38 -7.17
N LYS A 308 -27.01 -3.10 -7.32
CA LYS A 308 -26.98 -4.53 -7.69
C LYS A 308 -26.25 -4.75 -9.01
N GLU A 309 -26.47 -3.89 -10.00
CA GLU A 309 -25.86 -3.98 -11.33
C GLU A 309 -24.31 -3.87 -11.26
N VAL A 310 -23.79 -2.99 -10.40
CA VAL A 310 -22.34 -2.87 -10.18
C VAL A 310 -21.79 -4.14 -9.55
N LYS A 311 -22.47 -4.70 -8.53
CA LYS A 311 -22.05 -5.96 -7.91
C LYS A 311 -22.17 -7.15 -8.86
N ASP A 312 -23.19 -7.16 -9.72
CA ASP A 312 -23.33 -8.17 -10.78
C ASP A 312 -22.16 -8.09 -11.75
N ALA A 313 -21.71 -6.89 -12.14
CA ALA A 313 -20.53 -6.73 -13.00
C ALA A 313 -19.24 -7.27 -12.33
N VAL A 314 -19.05 -7.02 -11.04
CA VAL A 314 -17.94 -7.63 -10.27
C VAL A 314 -18.08 -9.16 -10.23
N SER A 315 -19.29 -9.68 -10.06
CA SER A 315 -19.54 -11.14 -10.04
C SER A 315 -19.24 -11.80 -11.40
N GLU A 316 -19.55 -11.12 -12.49
CA GLU A 316 -19.23 -11.61 -13.85
C GLU A 316 -17.70 -11.57 -14.11
N GLU A 317 -16.98 -10.56 -13.60
CA GLU A 317 -15.51 -10.55 -13.65
C GLU A 317 -14.93 -11.74 -12.89
N ILE A 318 -15.41 -12.02 -11.68
CA ILE A 318 -15.01 -13.18 -10.89
C ILE A 318 -15.27 -14.50 -11.66
N LYS A 319 -16.41 -14.62 -12.35
CA LYS A 319 -16.69 -15.80 -13.18
C LYS A 319 -15.70 -15.96 -14.32
N ARG A 320 -15.29 -14.86 -14.97
CA ARG A 320 -14.26 -14.91 -16.04
C ARG A 320 -12.94 -15.42 -15.48
N GLU A 321 -12.53 -14.92 -14.33
CA GLU A 321 -11.28 -15.36 -13.66
C GLU A 321 -11.35 -16.82 -13.20
N LEU A 322 -12.49 -17.28 -12.67
CA LEU A 322 -12.72 -18.69 -12.33
C LEU A 322 -12.66 -19.60 -13.58
N ALA A 323 -13.24 -19.15 -14.70
CA ALA A 323 -13.18 -19.89 -15.97
C ALA A 323 -11.76 -19.92 -16.57
N ALA A 324 -10.99 -18.86 -16.41
CA ALA A 324 -9.58 -18.82 -16.81
C ALA A 324 -8.75 -19.78 -15.93
N SER A 325 -8.93 -19.74 -14.61
CA SER A 325 -8.25 -20.64 -13.65
C SER A 325 -8.64 -22.11 -13.87
N GLN A 326 -9.86 -22.41 -14.34
CA GLN A 326 -10.27 -23.78 -14.67
C GLN A 326 -9.48 -24.36 -15.86
N LYS A 327 -9.05 -23.52 -16.80
CA LYS A 327 -8.27 -23.94 -17.97
C LYS A 327 -6.78 -24.07 -17.65
N ASP A 328 -6.26 -23.22 -16.78
CA ASP A 328 -4.85 -23.17 -16.44
C ASP A 328 -4.58 -23.99 -15.18
N GLN A 329 -4.32 -25.29 -15.38
CA GLN A 329 -4.20 -26.29 -14.31
C GLN A 329 -2.76 -26.75 -14.05
N ASP A 330 -1.80 -26.27 -14.85
CA ASP A 330 -0.41 -26.72 -14.73
C ASP A 330 0.42 -25.76 -13.87
N PRO A 331 0.74 -26.13 -12.62
CA PRO A 331 1.62 -25.34 -11.76
C PRO A 331 3.00 -25.05 -12.37
N ALA A 332 3.41 -25.86 -13.35
CA ALA A 332 4.69 -25.71 -14.02
C ALA A 332 4.60 -24.80 -15.26
N SER A 333 3.41 -24.46 -15.74
CA SER A 333 3.22 -23.59 -16.91
C SER A 333 3.69 -22.17 -16.66
N GLY A 334 3.74 -21.76 -15.38
CA GLY A 334 4.13 -20.41 -14.99
C GLY A 334 3.21 -19.33 -15.56
N THR A 335 2.01 -19.71 -16.01
CA THR A 335 1.04 -18.76 -16.56
C THR A 335 0.68 -17.75 -15.48
N THR A 336 1.02 -16.52 -15.74
CA THR A 336 0.84 -15.40 -14.84
C THR A 336 -0.49 -14.74 -15.16
N ALA A 337 -1.29 -14.45 -14.16
CA ALA A 337 -2.43 -13.58 -14.30
C ALA A 337 -1.93 -12.16 -14.62
N SER A 338 -1.91 -11.82 -15.89
CA SER A 338 -1.36 -10.57 -16.40
C SER A 338 -2.44 -9.73 -17.05
N LEU A 339 -2.31 -8.41 -16.99
CA LEU A 339 -3.17 -7.47 -17.73
C LEU A 339 -3.18 -7.78 -19.22
N SER A 340 -2.03 -8.18 -19.80
CA SER A 340 -1.96 -8.53 -21.22
C SER A 340 -2.86 -9.73 -21.55
N THR A 341 -2.94 -10.72 -20.67
CA THR A 341 -3.82 -11.89 -20.84
C THR A 341 -5.28 -11.51 -20.61
N LEU A 342 -5.56 -10.74 -19.57
CA LEU A 342 -6.90 -10.25 -19.25
C LEU A 342 -7.48 -9.45 -20.42
N LEU A 343 -6.75 -8.45 -20.89
CA LEU A 343 -7.21 -7.51 -21.92
C LEU A 343 -7.18 -8.06 -23.34
N ALA A 344 -6.64 -9.27 -23.54
CA ALA A 344 -6.58 -9.91 -24.86
C ALA A 344 -7.93 -10.40 -25.38
N ASP A 345 -8.94 -10.54 -24.50
CA ASP A 345 -10.28 -11.00 -24.89
C ASP A 345 -11.14 -9.90 -25.53
N GLY A 346 -10.71 -8.62 -25.43
CA GLY A 346 -11.40 -7.46 -26.01
C GLY A 346 -12.77 -7.17 -25.37
N GLN A 347 -13.03 -7.71 -24.17
CA GLN A 347 -14.25 -7.45 -23.43
C GLN A 347 -14.07 -6.31 -22.42
N PRO A 348 -15.13 -5.64 -22.00
CA PRO A 348 -15.07 -4.73 -20.86
C PRO A 348 -14.71 -5.47 -19.57
N HIS A 349 -13.82 -4.89 -18.76
CA HIS A 349 -13.37 -5.45 -17.49
C HIS A 349 -13.69 -4.52 -16.32
N VAL A 350 -13.92 -5.12 -15.15
CA VAL A 350 -14.25 -4.41 -13.93
C VAL A 350 -13.16 -4.61 -12.89
N PHE A 351 -12.72 -3.50 -12.29
CA PHE A 351 -11.67 -3.46 -11.26
C PHE A 351 -12.22 -2.90 -9.96
N VAL A 352 -11.85 -3.52 -8.85
CA VAL A 352 -12.15 -3.03 -7.50
C VAL A 352 -10.89 -2.40 -6.93
N VAL A 353 -10.98 -1.14 -6.55
CA VAL A 353 -9.85 -0.39 -5.99
C VAL A 353 -9.41 -1.02 -4.68
N ASN A 354 -8.12 -1.31 -4.56
CA ASN A 354 -7.51 -2.00 -3.41
C ASN A 354 -6.66 -1.08 -2.52
N THR A 355 -6.40 0.14 -2.97
CA THR A 355 -5.65 1.15 -2.22
C THR A 355 -6.08 2.54 -2.66
N GLY A 356 -6.00 3.51 -1.77
CA GLY A 356 -6.35 4.89 -2.10
C GLY A 356 -5.42 5.47 -3.17
N LEU A 357 -6.00 5.96 -4.27
CA LEU A 357 -5.31 6.56 -5.39
C LEU A 357 -5.82 7.98 -5.63
N SER A 358 -4.94 8.85 -6.07
CA SER A 358 -5.33 10.16 -6.58
C SER A 358 -5.12 10.16 -8.09
N VAL A 359 -6.19 10.27 -8.83
CA VAL A 359 -6.22 10.14 -10.28
C VAL A 359 -6.68 11.44 -10.96
N ALA A 360 -6.29 11.61 -12.21
CA ALA A 360 -6.76 12.73 -13.02
C ALA A 360 -8.15 12.41 -13.59
N SER A 361 -9.08 13.38 -13.49
CA SER A 361 -10.39 13.34 -14.12
C SER A 361 -10.70 14.72 -14.69
N ALA A 362 -10.92 14.80 -16.01
CA ALA A 362 -11.27 16.04 -16.73
C ALA A 362 -10.40 17.27 -16.35
N GLY A 363 -9.09 17.06 -16.16
CA GLY A 363 -8.11 18.09 -15.79
C GLY A 363 -8.15 18.52 -14.32
N LYS A 364 -8.86 17.80 -13.49
CA LYS A 364 -8.87 17.93 -12.02
C LYS A 364 -8.46 16.61 -11.39
N ASP A 365 -7.90 16.69 -10.19
CA ASP A 365 -7.61 15.49 -9.41
C ASP A 365 -8.83 15.11 -8.58
N CYS A 366 -9.18 13.83 -8.60
CA CYS A 366 -10.11 13.24 -7.65
C CYS A 366 -9.49 12.01 -6.98
N GLY A 367 -10.09 11.54 -5.88
CA GLY A 367 -9.65 10.37 -5.15
C GLY A 367 -10.43 9.13 -5.56
N LEU A 368 -9.75 7.99 -5.56
CA LEU A 368 -10.34 6.66 -5.53
C LEU A 368 -9.95 6.00 -4.21
N THR A 369 -10.86 5.30 -3.58
CA THR A 369 -10.61 4.62 -2.30
C THR A 369 -10.98 3.15 -2.37
N GLU A 370 -10.47 2.35 -1.43
CA GLU A 370 -10.67 0.90 -1.41
C GLU A 370 -12.16 0.54 -1.46
N GLY A 371 -12.50 -0.36 -2.37
CA GLY A 371 -13.87 -0.78 -2.62
C GLY A 371 -14.64 0.08 -3.63
N ASP A 372 -14.05 1.15 -4.19
CA ASP A 372 -14.60 1.79 -5.39
C ASP A 372 -14.50 0.84 -6.58
N VAL A 373 -15.41 0.97 -7.54
CA VAL A 373 -15.50 0.05 -8.68
C VAL A 373 -15.36 0.84 -9.97
N LEU A 374 -14.44 0.39 -10.82
CA LEU A 374 -14.10 1.00 -12.10
C LEU A 374 -14.40 0.02 -13.24
N ALA A 375 -14.74 0.54 -14.40
CA ALA A 375 -14.83 -0.24 -15.62
C ALA A 375 -13.85 0.26 -16.67
N LEU A 376 -13.22 -0.67 -17.36
CA LEU A 376 -12.37 -0.47 -18.52
C LEU A 376 -13.12 -1.00 -19.76
N ASP A 377 -13.55 -0.10 -20.62
CA ASP A 377 -14.32 -0.49 -21.82
C ASP A 377 -13.43 -0.91 -22.99
N ASN A 378 -12.23 -0.35 -23.05
CA ASN A 378 -11.29 -0.62 -24.15
C ASN A 378 -9.88 -0.81 -23.59
N PRO A 379 -9.09 -1.73 -24.16
CA PRO A 379 -7.71 -1.89 -23.77
C PRO A 379 -6.92 -0.58 -24.01
N PRO A 380 -5.87 -0.31 -23.20
CA PRO A 380 -5.03 0.87 -23.38
C PRO A 380 -4.30 0.82 -24.73
N ALA A 381 -3.96 2.01 -25.26
CA ALA A 381 -3.16 2.14 -26.47
C ALA A 381 -1.79 1.44 -26.32
N GLN A 382 -1.19 1.00 -27.43
CA GLN A 382 -0.03 0.10 -27.42
C GLN A 382 1.19 0.62 -26.63
N ASP A 383 1.39 1.94 -26.58
CA ASP A 383 2.51 2.56 -25.85
C ASP A 383 2.05 3.32 -24.58
N ALA A 384 0.79 3.15 -24.18
CA ALA A 384 0.27 3.82 -23.02
C ALA A 384 0.77 3.13 -21.73
N THR A 385 1.15 3.94 -20.73
CA THR A 385 1.47 3.49 -19.37
C THR A 385 0.30 3.65 -18.42
N THR A 386 -0.81 4.22 -18.90
CA THR A 386 -2.07 4.41 -18.19
C THR A 386 -3.23 3.82 -19.00
N ALA A 387 -4.31 3.53 -18.34
CA ALA A 387 -5.57 3.14 -18.94
C ALA A 387 -6.67 4.14 -18.53
N ASP A 388 -7.61 4.41 -19.46
CA ASP A 388 -8.76 5.26 -19.19
C ASP A 388 -9.95 4.38 -18.79
N LEU A 389 -10.46 4.62 -17.57
CA LEU A 389 -11.58 3.90 -16.98
C LEU A 389 -12.69 4.90 -16.64
N HIS A 390 -13.88 4.36 -16.36
CA HIS A 390 -14.95 5.15 -15.75
C HIS A 390 -15.40 4.55 -14.40
N VAL A 391 -15.84 5.43 -13.50
CA VAL A 391 -16.27 5.04 -12.16
C VAL A 391 -17.69 4.47 -12.21
N LEU A 392 -17.86 3.19 -11.86
CA LEU A 392 -19.18 2.56 -11.71
C LEU A 392 -19.80 2.86 -10.35
N ALA A 393 -18.98 2.81 -9.29
CA ALA A 393 -19.37 3.20 -7.94
C ALA A 393 -18.19 3.83 -7.22
N GLY A 394 -18.41 5.01 -6.65
CA GLY A 394 -17.46 5.76 -5.83
C GLY A 394 -18.16 6.32 -4.60
N LYS A 395 -17.40 6.61 -3.54
CA LYS A 395 -17.91 7.27 -2.34
C LYS A 395 -17.97 8.78 -2.55
N GLN A 396 -18.80 9.49 -1.79
CA GLN A 396 -19.06 10.92 -2.00
C GLN A 396 -17.84 11.84 -2.00
N SER A 397 -16.78 11.46 -1.28
CA SER A 397 -15.51 12.22 -1.22
C SER A 397 -14.56 11.86 -2.37
N ASP A 398 -14.91 10.88 -3.17
CA ASP A 398 -14.10 10.27 -4.20
C ASP A 398 -14.52 10.77 -5.59
N CYS A 399 -13.95 10.21 -6.65
CA CYS A 399 -14.41 10.46 -8.01
C CYS A 399 -15.89 10.08 -8.14
N ALA A 400 -16.66 10.91 -8.81
CA ALA A 400 -18.09 10.68 -8.94
C ALA A 400 -18.40 9.54 -9.92
N LYS A 401 -19.57 8.93 -9.76
CA LYS A 401 -20.06 7.94 -10.73
C LYS A 401 -20.05 8.52 -12.15
N SER A 402 -19.58 7.73 -13.10
CA SER A 402 -19.38 8.07 -14.51
C SER A 402 -18.22 9.04 -14.79
N ASP A 403 -17.44 9.45 -13.79
CA ASP A 403 -16.21 10.19 -14.06
C ASP A 403 -15.25 9.31 -14.87
N ALA A 404 -14.67 9.90 -15.93
CA ALA A 404 -13.55 9.29 -16.63
C ALA A 404 -12.27 9.56 -15.85
N VAL A 405 -11.51 8.51 -15.55
CA VAL A 405 -10.28 8.54 -14.76
C VAL A 405 -9.16 7.84 -15.50
N SER A 406 -7.94 8.37 -15.40
CA SER A 406 -6.75 7.74 -15.95
C SER A 406 -5.97 7.08 -14.83
N VAL A 407 -5.74 5.76 -14.92
CA VAL A 407 -5.09 4.92 -13.91
C VAL A 407 -3.82 4.33 -14.48
N GLU A 408 -2.74 4.30 -13.70
CA GLU A 408 -1.49 3.68 -14.11
C GLU A 408 -1.64 2.15 -14.26
N LEU A 409 -1.00 1.56 -15.28
CA LEU A 409 -1.06 0.10 -15.51
C LEU A 409 -0.55 -0.71 -14.31
N ALA A 410 0.39 -0.13 -13.54
CA ALA A 410 0.87 -0.76 -12.32
C ALA A 410 -0.23 -0.85 -11.25
N ASP A 411 -1.02 0.20 -11.07
CA ASP A 411 -2.14 0.20 -10.12
C ASP A 411 -3.28 -0.71 -10.61
N LEU A 412 -3.53 -0.73 -11.91
CA LEU A 412 -4.51 -1.63 -12.51
C LEU A 412 -4.16 -3.11 -12.31
N GLN A 413 -2.85 -3.47 -12.49
CA GLN A 413 -2.36 -4.81 -12.16
C GLN A 413 -2.50 -5.13 -10.67
N GLU A 414 -2.27 -4.17 -9.77
CA GLU A 414 -2.47 -4.41 -8.35
C GLU A 414 -3.94 -4.62 -7.98
N MET A 415 -4.89 -3.95 -8.66
CA MET A 415 -6.31 -4.22 -8.51
C MET A 415 -6.68 -5.64 -8.98
N GLN A 416 -6.14 -6.10 -10.12
CA GLN A 416 -6.31 -7.49 -10.59
C GLN A 416 -5.70 -8.48 -9.60
N ASN A 417 -4.49 -8.22 -9.10
CA ASN A 417 -3.84 -9.06 -8.09
C ASN A 417 -4.70 -9.18 -6.82
N HIS A 418 -5.30 -8.09 -6.40
CA HIS A 418 -6.19 -8.05 -5.24
C HIS A 418 -7.45 -8.89 -5.47
N LEU A 419 -8.08 -8.76 -6.64
CA LEU A 419 -9.23 -9.58 -7.03
C LEU A 419 -8.89 -11.07 -6.95
N LEU A 420 -7.81 -11.49 -7.61
CA LEU A 420 -7.39 -12.89 -7.68
C LEU A 420 -7.02 -13.46 -6.30
N SER A 421 -6.28 -12.70 -5.49
CA SER A 421 -5.93 -13.14 -4.13
C SER A 421 -7.15 -13.32 -3.24
N ASN A 422 -8.21 -12.51 -3.44
CA ASN A 422 -9.45 -12.66 -2.68
C ASN A 422 -10.33 -13.79 -3.23
N ILE A 423 -10.30 -14.07 -4.53
CA ILE A 423 -10.92 -15.28 -5.09
C ILE A 423 -10.28 -16.53 -4.44
N ASP A 424 -8.96 -16.60 -4.38
CA ASP A 424 -8.26 -17.74 -3.77
C ASP A 424 -8.56 -17.90 -2.28
N LYS A 425 -8.60 -16.80 -1.52
CA LYS A 425 -8.98 -16.83 -0.11
C LYS A 425 -10.42 -17.31 0.08
N ALA A 426 -11.34 -16.80 -0.73
CA ALA A 426 -12.74 -17.18 -0.69
C ALA A 426 -12.95 -18.66 -1.08
N MET A 427 -12.22 -19.14 -2.09
CA MET A 427 -12.20 -20.55 -2.49
C MET A 427 -11.66 -21.45 -1.36
N ALA A 428 -10.56 -21.02 -0.71
CA ALA A 428 -10.02 -21.73 0.45
C ALA A 428 -11.02 -21.77 1.61
N GLU A 429 -11.66 -20.66 1.92
CA GLU A 429 -12.70 -20.56 2.98
C GLU A 429 -13.86 -21.53 2.72
N MET A 430 -14.40 -21.56 1.51
CA MET A 430 -15.48 -22.49 1.15
C MET A 430 -15.04 -23.96 1.17
N LYS A 431 -13.76 -24.26 0.86
CA LYS A 431 -13.21 -25.61 0.92
C LYS A 431 -12.99 -26.06 2.36
N ASP A 432 -12.42 -25.21 3.21
CA ASP A 432 -12.03 -25.54 4.57
C ASP A 432 -13.24 -25.51 5.55
N HIS A 433 -14.31 -24.79 5.20
CA HIS A 433 -15.54 -24.68 5.97
C HIS A 433 -16.79 -25.03 5.13
N PRO A 434 -16.88 -26.25 4.59
CA PRO A 434 -17.94 -26.63 3.67
C PRO A 434 -19.33 -26.59 4.37
N GLY A 435 -20.28 -25.91 3.73
CA GLY A 435 -21.66 -25.78 4.27
C GLY A 435 -21.82 -24.77 5.41
N GLN A 436 -20.77 -24.04 5.79
CA GLN A 436 -20.85 -23.04 6.85
C GLN A 436 -21.76 -21.87 6.44
N GLY A 437 -22.54 -21.38 7.43
CA GLY A 437 -23.42 -20.23 7.24
C GLY A 437 -24.59 -20.48 6.28
N GLY A 438 -24.83 -21.73 5.87
CA GLY A 438 -25.90 -22.12 4.96
C GLY A 438 -25.49 -22.19 3.50
N LEU A 439 -24.20 -21.93 3.17
CA LEU A 439 -23.70 -22.12 1.81
C LEU A 439 -23.71 -23.60 1.42
N PRO A 440 -24.03 -23.96 0.16
CA PRO A 440 -23.85 -25.32 -0.34
C PRO A 440 -22.39 -25.75 -0.23
N ALA A 441 -22.16 -26.93 0.33
CA ALA A 441 -20.82 -27.52 0.34
C ALA A 441 -20.40 -27.92 -1.08
N PRO A 442 -19.12 -27.69 -1.48
CA PRO A 442 -18.61 -28.27 -2.70
C PRO A 442 -18.63 -29.80 -2.59
N PRO A 443 -18.86 -30.53 -3.72
CA PRO A 443 -18.73 -31.97 -3.73
C PRO A 443 -17.35 -32.40 -3.23
N ALA A 444 -17.28 -33.41 -2.35
CA ALA A 444 -16.01 -33.83 -1.77
C ALA A 444 -14.97 -34.24 -2.85
N GLU A 445 -15.44 -34.87 -3.91
CA GLU A 445 -14.63 -35.23 -5.08
C GLU A 445 -14.11 -34.02 -5.86
N ALA A 446 -14.82 -32.89 -5.84
CA ALA A 446 -14.40 -31.68 -6.53
C ALA A 446 -13.18 -31.00 -5.87
N ILE A 447 -12.99 -31.17 -4.56
CA ILE A 447 -11.86 -30.61 -3.82
C ILE A 447 -10.67 -31.57 -3.65
N GLN A 448 -10.88 -32.87 -3.96
CA GLN A 448 -9.82 -33.86 -3.92
C GLN A 448 -8.77 -33.59 -5.01
N GLY A 449 -7.48 -33.64 -4.63
CA GLY A 449 -6.40 -33.38 -5.56
C GLY A 449 -5.99 -31.91 -5.66
N THR A 450 -6.43 -31.03 -4.75
CA THR A 450 -5.84 -29.69 -4.56
C THR A 450 -4.34 -29.81 -4.36
N LYS A 451 -3.56 -29.05 -5.14
CA LYS A 451 -2.08 -29.10 -5.13
C LYS A 451 -1.52 -27.74 -4.71
N GLU A 452 -0.56 -27.76 -3.81
CA GLU A 452 0.24 -26.57 -3.53
C GLU A 452 1.20 -26.30 -4.68
N ALA A 453 1.35 -25.04 -5.05
CA ALA A 453 2.25 -24.62 -6.11
C ALA A 453 3.71 -24.84 -5.68
N PRO A 454 4.57 -25.48 -6.49
CA PRO A 454 5.97 -25.74 -6.12
C PRO A 454 6.76 -24.47 -5.84
N TYR A 455 6.49 -23.36 -6.55
CA TYR A 455 7.12 -22.06 -6.28
C TYR A 455 6.66 -21.46 -4.93
N ALA A 456 5.44 -21.74 -4.48
CA ALA A 456 4.94 -21.29 -3.17
C ALA A 456 5.64 -21.99 -2.02
N SER A 457 5.82 -23.32 -2.14
CA SER A 457 6.58 -24.13 -1.17
C SER A 457 8.07 -23.76 -1.13
N ALA A 458 8.66 -23.35 -2.26
CA ALA A 458 10.07 -22.95 -2.37
C ALA A 458 10.36 -21.54 -1.84
N ALA A 459 9.32 -20.72 -1.65
CA ALA A 459 9.49 -19.34 -1.21
C ALA A 459 10.07 -19.26 0.20
N PRO A 460 11.07 -18.38 0.46
CA PRO A 460 11.60 -18.13 1.78
C PRO A 460 10.49 -17.77 2.78
N ALA A 461 10.66 -18.18 4.04
CA ALA A 461 9.74 -17.80 5.10
C ALA A 461 9.66 -16.27 5.23
N ALA A 462 8.49 -15.75 5.58
CA ALA A 462 8.35 -14.34 5.91
C ALA A 462 9.13 -14.01 7.19
N ASP A 463 9.66 -12.78 7.23
CA ASP A 463 10.38 -12.32 8.42
C ASP A 463 9.39 -12.10 9.57
N PRO A 464 9.58 -12.74 10.73
CA PRO A 464 8.71 -12.53 11.89
C PRO A 464 8.76 -11.08 12.40
N ASN A 465 9.85 -10.34 12.13
CA ASN A 465 10.03 -8.95 12.51
C ASN A 465 9.53 -7.95 11.43
N GLY A 466 8.90 -8.43 10.37
CA GLY A 466 8.48 -7.59 9.26
C GLY A 466 7.53 -6.45 9.64
N ALA A 467 6.67 -6.65 10.64
CA ALA A 467 5.83 -5.58 11.17
C ALA A 467 6.65 -4.43 11.77
N THR A 468 7.72 -4.75 12.52
CA THR A 468 8.65 -3.74 13.08
C THR A 468 9.41 -3.01 11.97
N GLU A 469 9.84 -3.74 10.93
CA GLU A 469 10.52 -3.17 9.77
C GLU A 469 9.61 -2.20 9.00
N LEU A 470 8.32 -2.53 8.86
CA LEU A 470 7.33 -1.64 8.27
C LEU A 470 7.06 -0.39 9.11
N ASP A 471 6.99 -0.53 10.44
CA ASP A 471 6.87 0.62 11.33
C ASP A 471 8.06 1.57 11.22
N GLN A 472 9.28 1.04 11.18
CA GLN A 472 10.47 1.84 10.97
C GLN A 472 10.42 2.57 9.62
N THR A 473 10.05 1.87 8.54
CA THR A 473 9.90 2.47 7.20
C THR A 473 8.87 3.61 7.18
N ALA A 474 7.76 3.46 7.89
CA ALA A 474 6.75 4.51 8.01
C ALA A 474 7.27 5.73 8.79
N GLN A 475 8.06 5.52 9.84
CA GLN A 475 8.69 6.59 10.63
C GLN A 475 9.76 7.32 9.81
N ASP A 476 10.65 6.59 9.11
CA ASP A 476 11.66 7.16 8.23
C ASP A 476 11.01 8.00 7.11
N GLY A 477 9.91 7.51 6.53
CA GLY A 477 9.10 8.26 5.58
C GLY A 477 8.52 9.54 6.18
N THR A 478 8.08 9.51 7.46
CA THR A 478 7.59 10.74 8.15
C THR A 478 8.67 11.79 8.28
N GLN A 479 9.87 11.37 8.66
CA GLN A 479 11.01 12.28 8.81
C GLN A 479 11.44 12.87 7.46
N ALA A 480 11.52 12.02 6.42
CA ALA A 480 11.85 12.46 5.06
C ALA A 480 10.85 13.48 4.52
N GLU A 481 9.55 13.22 4.71
CA GLU A 481 8.49 14.15 4.31
C GLU A 481 8.59 15.50 5.03
N GLN A 482 8.77 15.49 6.36
CA GLN A 482 8.94 16.71 7.15
C GLN A 482 10.13 17.54 6.69
N GLN A 483 11.25 16.88 6.38
CA GLN A 483 12.44 17.54 5.84
C GLN A 483 12.15 18.23 4.51
N VAL A 484 11.57 17.52 3.54
CA VAL A 484 11.29 18.07 2.20
C VAL A 484 10.25 19.19 2.25
N VAL A 485 9.22 19.06 3.09
CA VAL A 485 8.21 20.12 3.29
C VAL A 485 8.85 21.36 3.90
N ALA A 486 9.75 21.22 4.87
CA ALA A 486 10.49 22.33 5.44
C ALA A 486 11.38 23.02 4.39
N GLU A 487 12.07 22.25 3.53
CA GLU A 487 12.85 22.79 2.43
C GLU A 487 11.95 23.56 1.42
N ALA A 488 10.78 23.00 1.08
CA ALA A 488 9.84 23.59 0.13
C ALA A 488 9.16 24.88 0.63
N THR A 489 9.05 25.05 1.95
CA THR A 489 8.37 26.17 2.59
C THR A 489 9.33 27.18 3.23
N ALA A 490 10.63 26.92 3.15
CA ALA A 490 11.64 27.87 3.65
C ALA A 490 11.49 29.23 2.94
N PRO A 491 11.52 30.36 3.66
CA PRO A 491 11.48 31.66 3.03
C PRO A 491 12.68 31.86 2.09
N ASP A 492 12.42 32.34 0.88
CA ASP A 492 13.48 32.75 -0.03
C ASP A 492 14.26 33.91 0.61
N ASP A 493 15.54 33.71 0.95
CA ASP A 493 16.44 34.76 1.44
C ASP A 493 16.72 35.87 0.40
N SER A 494 16.01 35.86 -0.75
CA SER A 494 16.17 36.83 -1.83
C SER A 494 15.44 38.17 -1.60
N SER A 495 14.82 38.39 -0.43
CA SER A 495 14.23 39.71 -0.09
C SER A 495 15.23 40.69 0.55
N ALA A 496 16.54 40.40 0.57
CA ALA A 496 17.54 41.25 1.18
C ALA A 496 18.19 42.27 0.21
N ASP A 497 17.56 42.54 -0.96
CA ASP A 497 18.03 43.60 -1.85
C ASP A 497 16.94 44.65 -2.10
N ALA A 498 16.49 45.30 -1.01
CA ALA A 498 15.81 46.58 -1.08
C ALA A 498 16.85 47.65 -0.75
N THR A 499 17.32 48.34 -1.80
CA THR A 499 18.12 49.57 -1.75
C THR A 499 17.68 50.49 -0.62
N PRO A 500 18.58 50.93 0.29
CA PRO A 500 18.18 51.86 1.32
C PRO A 500 17.93 53.24 0.73
N PRO A 501 16.86 53.97 1.09
CA PRO A 501 16.70 55.38 0.73
C PRO A 501 17.74 56.21 1.47
N LEU A 502 18.45 57.03 0.71
CA LEU A 502 19.38 58.02 1.21
C LEU A 502 18.68 59.05 2.11
N GLY A 503 19.18 59.18 3.35
CA GLY A 503 19.04 60.40 4.15
C GLY A 503 18.21 60.27 5.41
N GLY A 504 18.87 60.22 6.58
CA GLY A 504 18.26 60.41 7.89
C GLY A 504 19.18 59.96 9.03
N VAL A 505 19.85 60.89 9.64
CA VAL A 505 20.47 60.95 10.98
C VAL A 505 20.46 59.65 11.82
N ALA A 506 21.63 59.19 12.17
CA ALA A 506 21.87 58.06 13.08
C ALA A 506 21.36 58.35 14.51
N PRO A 507 20.64 57.45 15.16
CA PRO A 507 20.63 57.32 16.60
C PRO A 507 21.63 56.25 17.07
N GLU A 508 22.17 56.45 18.24
CA GLU A 508 23.14 55.64 18.96
C GLU A 508 22.80 54.14 19.04
N PRO A 509 23.80 53.26 19.20
CA PRO A 509 23.57 51.81 19.27
C PRO A 509 22.89 51.47 20.61
N THR A 510 21.62 51.13 20.52
CA THR A 510 20.94 50.45 21.63
C THR A 510 21.34 48.98 21.65
N SER A 511 21.77 48.53 22.82
CA SER A 511 22.14 47.16 23.15
C SER A 511 21.07 46.14 22.73
N PRO A 512 21.47 44.91 22.39
CA PRO A 512 20.53 43.86 22.01
C PRO A 512 19.55 43.57 23.16
N PRO A 513 18.27 43.26 22.87
CA PRO A 513 17.30 42.96 23.92
C PRO A 513 17.75 41.70 24.67
N SER A 514 17.86 41.80 25.97
CA SER A 514 18.07 40.67 26.86
C SER A 514 16.96 39.65 26.71
N PRO A 515 17.26 38.32 26.77
CA PRO A 515 16.23 37.30 26.75
C PRO A 515 15.26 37.48 27.90
N PRO A 516 13.97 37.13 27.76
CA PRO A 516 12.97 37.32 28.80
C PRO A 516 13.35 36.49 30.02
N SER A 517 13.63 37.20 31.14
CA SER A 517 13.89 36.62 32.45
C SER A 517 12.57 36.23 33.12
N GLY A 518 12.02 35.07 32.70
CA GLY A 518 10.96 34.40 33.41
C GLY A 518 11.42 32.98 33.80
N PRO A 519 10.89 32.37 34.87
CA PRO A 519 11.24 31.00 35.18
C PRO A 519 10.81 30.10 34.03
N ILE A 520 11.79 29.39 33.46
CA ILE A 520 11.55 28.44 32.34
C ILE A 520 10.87 27.21 32.93
N VAL A 521 9.63 26.96 32.56
CA VAL A 521 8.87 25.79 32.98
C VAL A 521 9.09 24.69 31.97
N ILE A 522 9.76 23.61 32.38
CA ILE A 522 9.87 22.39 31.58
C ILE A 522 8.63 21.55 31.82
N SER A 523 7.92 21.21 30.75
CA SER A 523 6.69 20.41 30.81
C SER A 523 6.87 19.01 30.22
N LEU A 524 6.18 18.04 30.76
CA LEU A 524 6.12 16.68 30.19
C LEU A 524 5.64 16.73 28.74
N GLY A 525 6.26 15.93 27.88
CA GLY A 525 5.94 15.86 26.46
C GLY A 525 6.69 16.85 25.56
N GLN A 526 7.47 17.79 26.09
CA GLN A 526 8.36 18.66 25.30
C GLN A 526 9.45 17.81 24.60
N THR A 527 9.85 18.20 23.39
CA THR A 527 10.94 17.57 22.68
C THR A 527 12.31 18.03 23.17
N GLU A 528 13.37 17.24 22.91
CA GLU A 528 14.76 17.62 23.19
C GLU A 528 15.09 19.01 22.62
N ALA A 529 14.66 19.29 21.38
CA ALA A 529 14.90 20.58 20.72
C ALA A 529 14.19 21.76 21.45
N GLN A 530 12.96 21.55 21.90
CA GLN A 530 12.22 22.58 22.67
C GLN A 530 12.84 22.86 24.01
N VAL A 531 13.35 21.83 24.69
CA VAL A 531 14.07 22.00 25.97
C VAL A 531 15.38 22.75 25.75
N ILE A 532 16.14 22.40 24.69
CA ILE A 532 17.38 23.11 24.36
C ILE A 532 17.11 24.58 23.98
N ALA A 533 16.05 24.84 23.22
CA ALA A 533 15.66 26.20 22.80
C ALA A 533 15.27 27.09 24.02
N GLY A 534 14.62 26.49 25.01
CA GLY A 534 14.22 27.23 26.25
C GLY A 534 15.35 27.35 27.27
N LYS A 535 16.02 26.26 27.62
CA LYS A 535 16.98 26.18 28.73
C LYS A 535 18.45 26.24 28.30
N GLY A 536 18.73 26.10 26.99
CA GLY A 536 20.09 26.01 26.48
C GLY A 536 20.62 24.58 26.43
N GLN A 537 21.86 24.43 25.97
CA GLN A 537 22.51 23.12 25.89
C GLN A 537 22.71 22.48 27.25
N PRO A 538 22.46 21.18 27.42
CA PRO A 538 22.74 20.50 28.68
C PRO A 538 24.25 20.40 28.94
N THR A 539 24.63 20.38 30.21
CA THR A 539 26.03 20.16 30.60
C THR A 539 26.52 18.76 30.19
N ASN A 540 25.63 17.78 30.20
CA ASN A 540 25.94 16.43 29.72
C ASN A 540 24.67 15.76 29.13
N LYS A 541 24.88 14.92 28.11
CA LYS A 541 23.82 14.13 27.46
C LYS A 541 24.20 12.65 27.52
N VAL A 542 23.36 11.83 28.16
CA VAL A 542 23.55 10.38 28.25
C VAL A 542 22.43 9.70 27.48
N ALA A 543 22.80 8.96 26.41
CA ALA A 543 21.86 8.20 25.60
C ALA A 543 21.86 6.72 26.01
N PHE A 544 20.68 6.15 26.20
CA PHE A 544 20.42 4.72 26.43
C PHE A 544 19.56 4.18 25.26
N PRO A 545 19.46 2.88 25.06
CA PRO A 545 18.70 2.31 23.95
C PRO A 545 17.23 2.76 23.86
N ASN A 546 16.59 3.12 24.96
CA ASN A 546 15.18 3.49 25.05
C ASN A 546 14.92 4.85 25.71
N LYS A 547 15.97 5.61 26.10
CA LYS A 547 15.80 6.93 26.71
C LYS A 547 17.06 7.77 26.56
N THR A 548 16.89 9.09 26.58
CA THR A 548 17.97 10.07 26.66
C THR A 548 17.83 10.85 27.97
N VAL A 549 18.93 11.18 28.62
CA VAL A 549 18.93 11.98 29.82
C VAL A 549 19.80 13.22 29.62
N PHE A 550 19.21 14.40 29.76
CA PHE A 550 19.91 15.69 29.80
C PHE A 550 20.23 16.05 31.25
N ILE A 551 21.47 16.42 31.50
CA ILE A 551 21.95 16.84 32.80
C ILE A 551 22.29 18.33 32.73
N TYR A 552 21.58 19.13 33.51
CA TYR A 552 21.86 20.52 33.77
C TYR A 552 22.39 20.69 35.20
N PRO A 553 23.01 21.84 35.57
CA PRO A 553 23.51 22.06 36.93
C PRO A 553 22.43 22.01 38.02
N ASP A 554 21.19 22.31 37.63
CA ASP A 554 20.04 22.50 38.54
C ASP A 554 18.94 21.44 38.37
N MET A 555 19.02 20.57 37.31
CA MET A 555 18.01 19.55 37.06
C MET A 555 18.47 18.46 36.13
N LYS A 556 17.76 17.36 36.16
CA LYS A 556 17.94 16.22 35.25
C LYS A 556 16.62 15.97 34.51
N ILE A 557 16.67 15.93 33.19
CA ILE A 557 15.51 15.74 32.32
C ILE A 557 15.65 14.42 31.58
N THR A 558 14.69 13.53 31.77
CA THR A 558 14.64 12.24 31.07
C THR A 558 13.67 12.32 29.92
N PHE A 559 14.13 11.90 28.74
CA PHE A 559 13.35 11.78 27.53
C PHE A 559 13.12 10.30 27.22
N VAL A 560 11.91 9.92 26.93
CA VAL A 560 11.52 8.62 26.37
C VAL A 560 10.87 8.93 25.03
N ASP A 561 11.31 8.24 23.98
CA ASP A 561 10.86 8.49 22.61
C ASP A 561 11.01 9.97 22.18
N GLY A 562 12.12 10.61 22.60
CA GLY A 562 12.45 11.99 22.26
C GLY A 562 11.59 13.06 22.95
N LYS A 563 10.75 12.69 23.93
CA LYS A 563 9.88 13.58 24.70
C LYS A 563 10.18 13.52 26.19
N VAL A 564 10.08 14.67 26.89
CA VAL A 564 10.24 14.74 28.34
C VAL A 564 9.23 13.82 29.02
N SER A 565 9.75 12.83 29.71
CA SER A 565 8.96 11.88 30.53
C SER A 565 9.11 12.12 32.03
N ASP A 566 10.23 12.73 32.46
CA ASP A 566 10.51 12.99 33.85
C ASP A 566 11.48 14.16 34.03
N VAL A 567 11.32 14.96 35.09
CA VAL A 567 12.18 16.09 35.47
C VAL A 567 12.48 15.99 36.95
N GLN A 568 13.75 15.89 37.31
CA GLN A 568 14.25 15.75 38.69
C GLN A 568 15.17 16.89 39.05
#